data_a2ef6ec11da7c836ab90894bc245415e
#
_entry.id   a2ef6ec11da7c836ab90894bc245415e
#
_cell.length_a   1.000
_cell.length_b   1.000
_cell.length_c   1.000
_cell.angle_alpha   90.00
_cell.angle_beta   90.00
_cell.angle_gamma   90.00
#
_symmetry.space_group_name_H-M   'P 1'
#
loop_
_entity.id
_entity.type
_entity.pdbx_description
1 polymer ?
#
loop_
_entity_poly.entity_id
_entity_poly.type
_entity_poly.pdbx_seq_one_letter_code
_entity_poly.pdbx_strand_id
1 'polypeptide(L)'
;DKSSKLPEIMNALELKRENGDVLVLEVQQHLGEDSVRTIAMDGTEGLIRGTEVVDTGKPITMPTGEAIKGRLFNVTGDAIDGLPQVSKANGRPIHAKPPLFENLSTASEVLYTGIKVIDLIEPYAKGGKIGLFGGAGVGKTVLIQELINNIAKAYSGLSVFAGVGERTREGNDLMREMIEAGIMNYGDKFKHSMEERSEEHTSELQS
;
A
#
# COMPACT_ATOMS: atom_id res chain seq x y z
N ASP A 1 21.45 -21.16 18.47
CA ASP A 1 22.74 -20.76 19.06
C ASP A 1 22.45 -20.00 20.36
N LYS A 2 22.90 -20.54 21.52
CA LYS A 2 22.59 -19.98 22.85
C LYS A 2 23.26 -18.62 23.13
N SER A 3 23.96 -18.06 22.19
CA SER A 3 24.67 -16.78 22.30
C SER A 3 24.11 -15.65 21.43
N SER A 4 23.05 -15.88 20.67
CA SER A 4 22.49 -14.87 19.80
C SER A 4 21.47 -14.02 20.56
N LYS A 5 21.60 -12.69 20.42
CA LYS A 5 20.62 -11.70 20.87
C LYS A 5 19.27 -12.02 20.20
N LEU A 6 18.19 -12.03 20.98
CA LEU A 6 16.83 -12.16 20.42
C LEU A 6 16.56 -11.05 19.38
N PRO A 7 15.82 -11.36 18.31
CA PRO A 7 15.39 -10.35 17.35
C PRO A 7 14.55 -9.26 18.03
N GLU A 8 14.68 -8.04 17.59
CA GLU A 8 13.93 -6.92 18.15
C GLU A 8 12.44 -7.01 17.79
N ILE A 9 11.58 -6.47 18.65
CA ILE A 9 10.14 -6.38 18.36
C ILE A 9 9.94 -5.58 17.06
N MET A 10 9.01 -6.03 16.23
CA MET A 10 8.74 -5.55 14.87
C MET A 10 9.77 -5.95 13.80
N ASN A 11 10.85 -6.64 14.15
CA ASN A 11 11.73 -7.20 13.13
C ASN A 11 11.02 -8.22 12.27
N ALA A 12 11.40 -8.25 10.99
CA ALA A 12 11.00 -9.28 10.05
C ALA A 12 11.94 -10.48 10.15
N LEU A 13 11.39 -11.65 10.29
CA LEU A 13 12.10 -12.92 10.17
C LEU A 13 11.71 -13.60 8.87
N GLU A 14 12.64 -14.26 8.22
CA GLU A 14 12.42 -15.01 6.99
C GLU A 14 12.56 -16.50 7.21
N LEU A 15 11.59 -17.26 6.71
CA LEU A 15 11.55 -18.71 6.69
C LEU A 15 11.44 -19.18 5.24
N LYS A 16 12.40 -19.98 4.78
CA LYS A 16 12.33 -20.59 3.45
C LYS A 16 11.53 -21.88 3.52
N ARG A 17 10.50 -21.97 2.67
CA ARG A 17 9.69 -23.17 2.50
C ARG A 17 10.36 -24.17 1.56
N GLU A 18 9.93 -25.42 1.59
CA GLU A 18 10.43 -26.46 0.69
C GLU A 18 10.19 -26.18 -0.80
N ASN A 19 9.12 -25.47 -1.12
CA ASN A 19 8.79 -25.04 -2.49
C ASN A 19 9.64 -23.85 -2.99
N GLY A 20 10.53 -23.30 -2.14
CA GLY A 20 11.39 -22.16 -2.44
C GLY A 20 10.79 -20.79 -2.08
N ASP A 21 9.52 -20.71 -1.69
CA ASP A 21 8.91 -19.47 -1.26
C ASP A 21 9.45 -19.02 0.11
N VAL A 22 9.46 -17.72 0.33
CA VAL A 22 9.87 -17.11 1.60
C VAL A 22 8.64 -16.66 2.35
N LEU A 23 8.42 -17.22 3.54
CA LEU A 23 7.43 -16.73 4.49
C LEU A 23 8.07 -15.68 5.39
N VAL A 24 7.45 -14.50 5.43
CA VAL A 24 7.85 -13.42 6.33
C VAL A 24 7.03 -13.49 7.61
N LEU A 25 7.72 -13.39 8.75
CA LEU A 25 7.15 -13.41 10.09
C LEU A 25 7.54 -12.10 10.78
N GLU A 26 6.61 -11.45 11.46
CA GLU A 26 6.92 -10.25 12.26
C GLU A 26 6.96 -10.57 13.74
N VAL A 27 8.02 -10.13 14.42
CA VAL A 27 8.18 -10.32 15.87
C VAL A 27 7.22 -9.43 16.62
N GLN A 28 6.35 -10.02 17.43
CA GLN A 28 5.35 -9.29 18.22
C GLN A 28 5.69 -9.20 19.70
N GLN A 29 6.31 -10.25 20.25
CA GLN A 29 6.55 -10.33 21.68
C GLN A 29 7.74 -11.25 22.00
N HIS A 30 8.53 -10.87 22.98
CA HIS A 30 9.47 -11.80 23.65
C HIS A 30 8.72 -12.62 24.70
N LEU A 31 8.86 -13.95 24.65
CA LEU A 31 8.20 -14.87 25.57
C LEU A 31 9.11 -15.33 26.70
N GLY A 32 10.40 -15.06 26.63
CA GLY A 32 11.42 -15.44 27.56
C GLY A 32 12.81 -15.13 27.02
N GLU A 33 13.83 -15.74 27.62
CA GLU A 33 15.22 -15.44 27.29
C GLU A 33 15.65 -15.93 25.90
N ASP A 34 14.94 -16.89 25.31
CA ASP A 34 15.34 -17.60 24.09
C ASP A 34 14.22 -17.81 23.08
N SER A 35 13.04 -17.20 23.28
CA SER A 35 11.91 -17.39 22.38
C SER A 35 11.09 -16.13 22.15
N VAL A 36 10.59 -15.99 20.93
CA VAL A 36 9.74 -14.87 20.47
C VAL A 36 8.43 -15.39 19.91
N ARG A 37 7.37 -14.61 20.02
CA ARG A 37 6.10 -14.80 19.33
C ARG A 37 6.09 -13.96 18.08
N THR A 38 5.71 -14.57 16.96
CA THR A 38 5.64 -13.92 15.67
C THR A 38 4.26 -14.06 15.05
N ILE A 39 3.92 -13.15 14.14
CA ILE A 39 2.76 -13.24 13.26
C ILE A 39 3.26 -13.52 11.85
N ALA A 40 2.71 -14.54 11.21
CA ALA A 40 2.98 -14.84 9.80
C ALA A 40 2.21 -13.91 8.89
N MET A 41 2.88 -13.40 7.86
CA MET A 41 2.28 -12.50 6.87
C MET A 41 1.56 -13.24 5.74
N ASP A 42 1.63 -14.56 5.73
CA ASP A 42 0.96 -15.44 4.79
C ASP A 42 0.58 -16.76 5.47
N GLY A 43 -0.06 -17.68 4.75
CA GLY A 43 -0.48 -19.00 5.24
C GLY A 43 0.66 -19.75 5.94
N THR A 44 0.32 -20.52 6.95
CA THR A 44 1.29 -21.29 7.76
C THR A 44 1.24 -22.78 7.49
N GLU A 45 0.48 -23.20 6.49
CA GLU A 45 0.33 -24.60 6.10
C GLU A 45 1.69 -25.21 5.72
N GLY A 46 1.91 -26.43 6.13
CA GLY A 46 3.15 -27.18 5.85
C GLY A 46 4.37 -26.78 6.68
N LEU A 47 4.23 -25.85 7.65
CA LEU A 47 5.32 -25.56 8.57
C LEU A 47 5.54 -26.72 9.55
N ILE A 48 6.80 -27.12 9.69
CA ILE A 48 7.21 -28.17 10.61
C ILE A 48 8.10 -27.62 11.73
N ARG A 49 8.06 -28.27 12.88
CA ARG A 49 8.92 -27.89 14.00
C ARG A 49 10.39 -28.14 13.66
N GLY A 50 11.24 -27.16 13.95
CA GLY A 50 12.68 -27.23 13.67
C GLY A 50 13.10 -26.59 12.34
N THR A 51 12.16 -26.02 11.59
CA THR A 51 12.51 -25.23 10.40
C THR A 51 13.35 -24.01 10.80
N GLU A 52 14.40 -23.75 10.05
CA GLU A 52 15.29 -22.62 10.28
C GLU A 52 14.61 -21.30 9.92
N VAL A 53 14.82 -20.29 10.79
CA VAL A 53 14.30 -18.93 10.63
C VAL A 53 15.44 -17.95 10.76
N VAL A 54 15.54 -17.00 9.83
CA VAL A 54 16.60 -16.00 9.76
C VAL A 54 16.07 -14.63 10.17
N ASP A 55 16.73 -13.98 11.13
CA ASP A 55 16.44 -12.58 11.47
C ASP A 55 17.04 -11.65 10.42
N THR A 56 16.22 -10.79 9.81
CA THR A 56 16.68 -9.78 8.85
C THR A 56 17.32 -8.57 9.50
N GLY A 57 17.21 -8.42 10.82
CA GLY A 57 17.72 -7.28 11.60
C GLY A 57 16.97 -5.97 11.36
N LYS A 58 15.84 -5.98 10.65
CA LYS A 58 15.04 -4.81 10.32
C LYS A 58 13.55 -5.15 10.24
N PRO A 59 12.65 -4.17 10.41
CA PRO A 59 11.23 -4.37 10.22
C PRO A 59 10.87 -4.57 8.73
N ILE A 60 9.66 -5.03 8.47
CA ILE A 60 9.10 -5.10 7.11
C ILE A 60 9.16 -3.71 6.49
N THR A 61 9.66 -3.63 5.27
CA THR A 61 9.83 -2.36 4.53
C THR A 61 9.07 -2.37 3.23
N MET A 62 8.34 -1.27 2.95
CA MET A 62 7.68 -1.04 1.68
C MET A 62 8.58 -0.24 0.74
N PRO A 63 8.64 -0.58 -0.55
CA PRO A 63 9.35 0.22 -1.53
C PRO A 63 8.71 1.61 -1.64
N THR A 64 9.51 2.61 -2.04
CA THR A 64 9.07 4.00 -2.18
C THR A 64 9.61 4.61 -3.47
N GLY A 65 9.09 5.78 -3.84
CA GLY A 65 9.54 6.55 -5.03
C GLY A 65 8.65 6.34 -6.25
N GLU A 66 9.15 6.76 -7.41
CA GLU A 66 8.38 6.74 -8.66
C GLU A 66 8.05 5.33 -9.17
N ALA A 67 8.91 4.36 -8.88
CA ALA A 67 8.78 2.98 -9.35
C ALA A 67 7.57 2.22 -8.76
N ILE A 68 6.92 2.76 -7.72
CA ILE A 68 5.72 2.15 -7.12
C ILE A 68 4.40 2.62 -7.73
N LYS A 69 4.44 3.68 -8.56
CA LYS A 69 3.22 4.23 -9.17
C LYS A 69 2.62 3.23 -10.17
N GLY A 70 1.31 3.07 -10.12
CA GLY A 70 0.58 2.13 -10.96
C GLY A 70 0.91 0.65 -10.70
N ARG A 71 1.41 0.31 -9.51
CA ARG A 71 1.82 -1.04 -9.13
C ARG A 71 0.96 -1.60 -8.00
N LEU A 72 0.91 -2.92 -7.90
CA LEU A 72 0.20 -3.65 -6.86
C LEU A 72 1.21 -4.43 -6.00
N PHE A 73 1.12 -4.26 -4.69
CA PHE A 73 2.03 -4.89 -3.72
C PHE A 73 1.26 -5.71 -2.69
N ASN A 74 1.89 -6.77 -2.21
CA ASN A 74 1.44 -7.48 -1.02
C ASN A 74 1.88 -6.75 0.26
N VAL A 75 1.49 -7.28 1.42
CA VAL A 75 1.82 -6.72 2.75
C VAL A 75 3.32 -6.70 3.05
N THR A 76 4.11 -7.55 2.41
CA THR A 76 5.57 -7.60 2.57
C THR A 76 6.32 -6.69 1.60
N GLY A 77 5.60 -5.96 0.73
CA GLY A 77 6.18 -5.04 -0.24
C GLY A 77 6.72 -5.71 -1.51
N ASP A 78 6.27 -6.94 -1.81
CA ASP A 78 6.59 -7.61 -3.05
C ASP A 78 5.52 -7.29 -4.09
N ALA A 79 5.94 -7.02 -5.33
CA ALA A 79 5.02 -6.76 -6.41
C ALA A 79 4.30 -8.06 -6.80
N ILE A 80 2.96 -8.01 -6.84
CA ILE A 80 2.09 -9.14 -7.18
C ILE A 80 1.31 -8.93 -8.48
N ASP A 81 1.68 -7.93 -9.24
CA ASP A 81 1.05 -7.50 -10.47
C ASP A 81 1.64 -8.16 -11.74
N GLY A 82 2.53 -9.15 -11.59
CA GLY A 82 3.16 -9.84 -12.72
C GLY A 82 4.32 -9.07 -13.38
N LEU A 83 4.63 -7.87 -12.92
CA LEU A 83 5.76 -7.08 -13.40
C LEU A 83 7.02 -7.34 -12.54
N PRO A 84 8.23 -6.95 -13.01
CA PRO A 84 9.45 -7.13 -12.23
C PRO A 84 9.38 -6.51 -10.85
N GLN A 85 10.04 -7.13 -9.87
CA GLN A 85 10.09 -6.65 -8.49
C GLN A 85 10.72 -5.26 -8.39
N VAL A 86 10.18 -4.45 -7.49
CA VAL A 86 10.72 -3.12 -7.19
C VAL A 86 11.75 -3.22 -6.07
N SER A 87 12.89 -2.54 -6.22
CA SER A 87 13.93 -2.54 -5.20
C SER A 87 13.43 -1.95 -3.88
N LYS A 88 13.66 -2.66 -2.78
CA LYS A 88 13.36 -2.22 -1.41
C LYS A 88 14.57 -1.50 -0.75
N ALA A 89 15.65 -1.24 -1.48
CA ALA A 89 16.89 -0.67 -0.92
C ALA A 89 16.64 0.69 -0.21
N ASN A 90 15.76 1.52 -0.77
CA ASN A 90 15.34 2.80 -0.20
C ASN A 90 13.92 2.72 0.42
N GLY A 91 13.47 1.52 0.78
CA GLY A 91 12.16 1.30 1.37
C GLY A 91 12.02 1.95 2.74
N ARG A 92 10.78 2.22 3.14
CA ARG A 92 10.45 2.72 4.48
C ARG A 92 9.83 1.60 5.32
N PRO A 93 10.20 1.51 6.62
CA PRO A 93 9.53 0.60 7.54
C PRO A 93 8.02 0.85 7.58
N ILE A 94 7.23 -0.23 7.65
CA ILE A 94 5.77 -0.12 7.78
C ILE A 94 5.36 0.49 9.13
N HIS A 95 6.19 0.31 10.16
CA HIS A 95 6.01 0.90 11.48
C HIS A 95 6.74 2.24 11.56
N ALA A 96 6.05 3.33 11.26
CA ALA A 96 6.57 4.68 11.35
C ALA A 96 5.92 5.43 12.51
N LYS A 97 6.70 6.29 13.17
CA LYS A 97 6.14 7.22 14.17
C LYS A 97 5.24 8.24 13.48
N PRO A 98 4.14 8.67 14.12
CA PRO A 98 3.31 9.75 13.60
C PRO A 98 4.11 11.06 13.55
N PRO A 99 3.70 12.02 12.68
CA PRO A 99 4.29 13.35 12.67
C PRO A 99 4.19 14.02 14.05
N LEU A 100 5.18 14.84 14.39
CA LEU A 100 5.13 15.64 15.62
C LEU A 100 3.99 16.66 15.51
N PHE A 101 3.38 17.00 16.64
CA PHE A 101 2.26 17.94 16.72
C PHE A 101 2.60 19.31 16.09
N GLU A 102 3.81 19.79 16.28
CA GLU A 102 4.31 21.04 15.71
C GLU A 102 4.39 21.07 14.17
N ASN A 103 4.41 19.87 13.53
CA ASN A 103 4.42 19.73 12.09
C ASN A 103 3.01 19.55 11.49
N LEU A 104 1.96 19.58 12.33
CA LEU A 104 0.58 19.46 11.87
C LEU A 104 0.05 20.84 11.46
N SER A 105 -0.55 20.91 10.26
CA SER A 105 -1.30 22.10 9.85
C SER A 105 -2.62 22.18 10.61
N THR A 106 -2.92 23.33 11.20
CA THR A 106 -4.21 23.62 11.83
C THR A 106 -5.21 24.28 10.88
N ALA A 107 -4.79 24.57 9.64
CA ALA A 107 -5.65 25.17 8.62
C ALA A 107 -6.73 24.17 8.18
N SER A 108 -8.00 24.55 8.28
CA SER A 108 -9.12 23.79 7.77
C SER A 108 -9.42 24.25 6.35
N GLU A 109 -9.05 23.45 5.37
CA GLU A 109 -9.35 23.66 3.95
C GLU A 109 -10.30 22.61 3.44
N VAL A 110 -11.23 23.00 2.57
CA VAL A 110 -12.16 22.06 1.93
C VAL A 110 -11.45 21.32 0.78
N LEU A 111 -11.64 20.00 0.73
CA LEU A 111 -11.25 19.17 -0.38
C LEU A 111 -12.44 19.02 -1.34
N TYR A 112 -12.39 19.69 -2.47
CA TYR A 112 -13.44 19.52 -3.49
C TYR A 112 -13.28 18.19 -4.21
N THR A 113 -14.33 17.38 -4.11
CA THR A 113 -14.34 16.01 -4.64
C THR A 113 -14.88 15.91 -6.06
N GLY A 114 -15.57 16.96 -6.54
CA GLY A 114 -16.31 16.95 -7.80
C GLY A 114 -17.64 16.20 -7.73
N ILE A 115 -17.99 15.64 -6.58
CA ILE A 115 -19.27 14.96 -6.34
C ILE A 115 -20.21 15.94 -5.65
N LYS A 116 -21.20 16.44 -6.37
CA LYS A 116 -22.08 17.53 -5.92
C LYS A 116 -22.69 17.32 -4.55
N VAL A 117 -23.15 16.11 -4.25
CA VAL A 117 -23.80 15.82 -2.97
C VAL A 117 -22.80 15.90 -1.81
N ILE A 118 -21.56 15.48 -2.02
CA ILE A 118 -20.51 15.58 -0.99
C ILE A 118 -20.12 17.03 -0.82
N ASP A 119 -19.76 17.70 -1.90
CA ASP A 119 -19.22 19.06 -1.85
C ASP A 119 -20.23 20.10 -1.31
N LEU A 120 -21.55 19.81 -1.49
CA LEU A 120 -22.62 20.73 -1.06
C LEU A 120 -23.14 20.43 0.35
N ILE A 121 -23.30 19.15 0.70
CA ILE A 121 -24.01 18.74 1.94
C ILE A 121 -23.03 18.38 3.05
N GLU A 122 -21.96 17.65 2.73
CA GLU A 122 -20.96 17.18 3.71
C GLU A 122 -19.55 17.30 3.14
N PRO A 123 -19.04 18.52 2.96
CA PRO A 123 -17.73 18.75 2.33
C PRO A 123 -16.59 18.13 3.13
N TYR A 124 -15.65 17.52 2.43
CA TYR A 124 -14.50 16.88 3.05
C TYR A 124 -13.41 17.91 3.40
N ALA A 125 -12.82 17.76 4.57
CA ALA A 125 -11.65 18.55 4.95
C ALA A 125 -10.37 17.90 4.43
N LYS A 126 -9.44 18.70 3.89
CA LYS A 126 -8.08 18.24 3.58
C LYS A 126 -7.40 17.71 4.84
N GLY A 127 -6.77 16.54 4.75
CA GLY A 127 -6.16 15.84 5.88
C GLY A 127 -7.15 15.20 6.84
N GLY A 128 -8.45 15.27 6.55
CA GLY A 128 -9.51 14.61 7.32
C GLY A 128 -9.54 13.09 7.16
N LYS A 129 -10.23 12.44 8.08
CA LYS A 129 -10.54 11.00 8.01
C LYS A 129 -12.03 10.86 7.76
N ILE A 130 -12.38 10.19 6.67
CA ILE A 130 -13.77 10.07 6.21
C ILE A 130 -14.14 8.59 6.19
N GLY A 131 -15.31 8.25 6.73
CA GLY A 131 -15.84 6.91 6.74
C GLY A 131 -17.06 6.79 5.81
N LEU A 132 -17.02 5.84 4.88
CA LEU A 132 -18.15 5.48 4.03
C LEU A 132 -18.78 4.20 4.56
N PHE A 133 -19.99 4.31 5.09
CA PHE A 133 -20.73 3.18 5.67
C PHE A 133 -21.90 2.78 4.78
N GLY A 134 -22.15 1.49 4.66
CA GLY A 134 -23.27 0.97 3.88
C GLY A 134 -23.19 -0.56 3.74
N GLY A 135 -24.29 -1.18 3.42
CA GLY A 135 -24.37 -2.61 3.11
C GLY A 135 -23.60 -3.01 1.84
N ALA A 136 -23.66 -4.29 1.49
CA ALA A 136 -23.12 -4.78 0.23
C ALA A 136 -23.91 -4.21 -0.96
N GLY A 137 -23.23 -3.91 -2.07
CA GLY A 137 -23.87 -3.48 -3.31
C GLY A 137 -24.45 -2.07 -3.34
N VAL A 138 -24.17 -1.22 -2.36
CA VAL A 138 -24.69 0.15 -2.30
C VAL A 138 -23.78 1.19 -2.98
N GLY A 139 -22.79 0.76 -3.73
CA GLY A 139 -21.92 1.65 -4.53
C GLY A 139 -20.74 2.28 -3.80
N LYS A 140 -20.35 1.79 -2.62
CA LYS A 140 -19.16 2.30 -1.89
C LYS A 140 -17.89 2.29 -2.75
N THR A 141 -17.63 1.18 -3.42
CA THR A 141 -16.46 1.00 -4.28
C THR A 141 -16.49 1.97 -5.46
N VAL A 142 -17.64 2.13 -6.11
CA VAL A 142 -17.82 3.08 -7.22
C VAL A 142 -17.55 4.52 -6.75
N LEU A 143 -18.03 4.88 -5.55
CA LEU A 143 -17.78 6.20 -4.98
C LEU A 143 -16.28 6.43 -4.70
N ILE A 144 -15.58 5.41 -4.18
CA ILE A 144 -14.13 5.48 -3.94
C ILE A 144 -13.37 5.66 -5.27
N GLN A 145 -13.73 4.89 -6.30
CA GLN A 145 -13.12 5.01 -7.63
C GLN A 145 -13.32 6.40 -8.22
N GLU A 146 -14.53 6.96 -8.12
CA GLU A 146 -14.84 8.31 -8.58
C GLU A 146 -14.05 9.38 -7.81
N LEU A 147 -13.92 9.24 -6.49
CA LEU A 147 -13.09 10.11 -5.67
C LEU A 147 -11.61 10.07 -6.10
N ILE A 148 -11.06 8.88 -6.30
CA ILE A 148 -9.68 8.69 -6.78
C ILE A 148 -9.49 9.40 -8.13
N ASN A 149 -10.39 9.16 -9.07
CA ASN A 149 -10.32 9.74 -10.42
C ASN A 149 -10.39 11.28 -10.39
N ASN A 150 -11.35 11.82 -9.66
CA ASN A 150 -11.56 13.27 -9.59
C ASN A 150 -10.41 13.99 -8.88
N ILE A 151 -9.92 13.42 -7.76
CA ILE A 151 -8.78 13.99 -7.02
C ILE A 151 -7.50 13.92 -7.86
N ALA A 152 -7.26 12.81 -8.57
CA ALA A 152 -6.11 12.69 -9.46
C ALA A 152 -6.12 13.73 -10.57
N LYS A 153 -7.29 13.99 -11.19
CA LYS A 153 -7.46 14.99 -12.25
C LYS A 153 -7.35 16.43 -11.74
N ALA A 154 -7.99 16.73 -10.59
CA ALA A 154 -8.07 18.10 -10.10
C ALA A 154 -6.78 18.60 -9.43
N TYR A 155 -6.05 17.70 -8.75
CA TYR A 155 -4.92 18.07 -7.91
C TYR A 155 -3.58 17.46 -8.36
N SER A 156 -3.55 16.75 -9.49
CA SER A 156 -2.35 15.99 -9.94
C SER A 156 -1.75 15.12 -8.80
N GLY A 157 -2.61 14.67 -7.90
CA GLY A 157 -2.25 13.94 -6.68
C GLY A 157 -2.01 12.46 -6.95
N LEU A 158 -1.41 11.81 -5.96
CA LEU A 158 -1.29 10.37 -5.91
C LEU A 158 -2.35 9.80 -4.98
N SER A 159 -3.03 8.75 -5.42
CA SER A 159 -3.97 7.99 -4.61
C SER A 159 -3.35 6.64 -4.25
N VAL A 160 -3.50 6.25 -2.99
CA VAL A 160 -3.09 4.94 -2.50
C VAL A 160 -4.35 4.21 -2.04
N PHE A 161 -4.59 3.04 -2.61
CA PHE A 161 -5.65 2.15 -2.16
C PHE A 161 -5.05 0.99 -1.36
N ALA A 162 -5.61 0.72 -0.18
CA ALA A 162 -5.22 -0.42 0.66
C ALA A 162 -6.45 -1.27 0.97
N GLY A 163 -6.44 -2.52 0.51
CA GLY A 163 -7.44 -3.52 0.87
C GLY A 163 -7.09 -4.18 2.21
N VAL A 164 -7.96 -4.06 3.20
CA VAL A 164 -7.80 -4.67 4.51
C VAL A 164 -9.05 -5.45 4.86
N GLY A 165 -8.90 -6.77 5.09
CA GLY A 165 -10.03 -7.67 5.37
C GLY A 165 -10.91 -7.98 4.16
N GLU A 166 -10.48 -7.61 2.96
CA GLU A 166 -11.12 -7.92 1.70
C GLU A 166 -10.71 -9.32 1.20
N ARG A 167 -11.58 -9.94 0.41
CA ARG A 167 -11.21 -11.18 -0.28
C ARG A 167 -10.23 -10.86 -1.40
N THR A 168 -9.22 -11.69 -1.60
CA THR A 168 -8.20 -11.53 -2.66
C THR A 168 -8.85 -11.35 -4.05
N ARG A 169 -9.97 -12.05 -4.31
CA ARG A 169 -10.73 -11.90 -5.54
C ARG A 169 -11.29 -10.49 -5.71
N GLU A 170 -11.87 -9.90 -4.65
CA GLU A 170 -12.45 -8.55 -4.68
C GLU A 170 -11.38 -7.48 -4.94
N GLY A 171 -10.18 -7.65 -4.36
CA GLY A 171 -9.04 -6.77 -4.64
C GLY A 171 -8.56 -6.84 -6.09
N ASN A 172 -8.55 -8.03 -6.68
CA ASN A 172 -8.17 -8.22 -8.08
C ASN A 172 -9.24 -7.68 -9.05
N ASP A 173 -10.53 -7.89 -8.73
CA ASP A 173 -11.63 -7.34 -9.51
C ASP A 173 -11.62 -5.80 -9.47
N LEU A 174 -11.38 -5.19 -8.31
CA LEU A 174 -11.22 -3.75 -8.17
C LEU A 174 -10.07 -3.20 -9.03
N MET A 175 -8.91 -3.86 -9.03
CA MET A 175 -7.78 -3.45 -9.88
C MET A 175 -8.17 -3.47 -11.35
N ARG A 176 -8.86 -4.52 -11.83
CA ARG A 176 -9.33 -4.62 -13.21
C ARG A 176 -10.32 -3.51 -13.57
N GLU A 177 -11.30 -3.26 -12.70
CA GLU A 177 -12.28 -2.19 -12.88
C GLU A 177 -11.59 -0.82 -12.97
N MET A 178 -10.58 -0.55 -12.15
CA MET A 178 -9.81 0.71 -12.19
C MET A 178 -9.01 0.85 -13.49
N ILE A 179 -8.47 -0.24 -14.03
CA ILE A 179 -7.76 -0.24 -15.33
C ILE A 179 -8.76 -0.02 -16.47
N GLU A 180 -9.90 -0.72 -16.47
CA GLU A 180 -10.94 -0.61 -17.50
C GLU A 180 -11.59 0.78 -17.51
N ALA A 181 -11.79 1.38 -16.33
CA ALA A 181 -12.29 2.73 -16.18
C ALA A 181 -11.25 3.83 -16.52
N GLY A 182 -10.01 3.47 -16.85
CA GLY A 182 -8.93 4.40 -17.15
C GLY A 182 -8.45 5.23 -15.95
N ILE A 183 -8.79 4.81 -14.73
CA ILE A 183 -8.37 5.47 -13.48
C ILE A 183 -6.93 5.10 -13.15
N MET A 184 -6.55 3.86 -13.45
CA MET A 184 -5.22 3.32 -13.20
C MET A 184 -4.58 2.89 -14.52
N ASN A 185 -3.41 3.44 -14.81
CA ASN A 185 -2.58 3.00 -15.92
C ASN A 185 -1.61 1.91 -15.43
N TYR A 186 -1.57 0.79 -16.15
CA TYR A 186 -0.83 -0.40 -15.75
C TYR A 186 0.18 -0.82 -16.81
N GLY A 187 1.40 -1.18 -16.40
CA GLY A 187 2.44 -1.69 -17.29
C GLY A 187 2.88 -0.68 -18.35
N ASP A 188 2.94 -1.13 -19.61
CA ASP A 188 3.38 -0.28 -20.74
C ASP A 188 2.43 0.87 -21.02
N LYS A 189 1.13 0.73 -20.71
CA LYS A 189 0.17 1.83 -20.81
C LYS A 189 0.47 2.97 -19.83
N PHE A 190 1.06 2.65 -18.67
CA PHE A 190 1.49 3.67 -17.72
C PHE A 190 2.64 4.52 -18.27
N LYS A 191 3.63 3.90 -18.93
CA LYS A 191 4.73 4.61 -19.57
C LYS A 191 4.24 5.52 -20.69
N HIS A 192 3.36 5.00 -21.54
CA HIS A 192 2.82 5.76 -22.67
C HIS A 192 2.00 6.99 -22.23
N SER A 193 1.18 6.86 -21.19
CA SER A 193 0.41 7.97 -20.64
C SER A 193 1.28 9.04 -19.95
N MET A 194 2.45 8.67 -19.45
CA MET A 194 3.41 9.64 -18.90
C MET A 194 4.15 10.40 -20.00
N GLU A 195 4.44 9.74 -21.12
CA GLU A 195 5.03 10.36 -22.31
C GLU A 195 4.05 11.34 -22.97
N GLU A 196 2.80 10.95 -23.18
CA GLU A 196 1.74 11.83 -23.73
C GLU A 196 1.53 13.07 -22.85
N ARG A 197 1.46 12.92 -21.51
CA ARG A 197 1.33 14.08 -20.59
C ARG A 197 2.53 15.01 -20.63
N SER A 198 3.74 14.48 -20.83
CA SER A 198 4.94 15.31 -20.95
C SER A 198 4.97 16.08 -22.27
N GLU A 199 4.43 15.52 -23.34
CA GLU A 199 4.30 16.17 -24.64
C GLU A 199 3.20 17.24 -24.64
N GLU A 200 2.03 16.98 -24.03
CA GLU A 200 0.96 18.00 -23.86
C GLU A 200 1.47 19.20 -23.06
N HIS A 201 2.16 18.97 -21.93
CA HIS A 201 2.70 20.05 -21.10
C HIS A 201 3.79 20.86 -21.81
N THR A 202 4.54 20.24 -22.72
CA THR A 202 5.58 20.91 -23.51
C THR A 202 4.94 21.74 -24.62
N SER A 203 3.83 21.32 -25.19
CA SER A 203 3.09 22.05 -26.22
C SER A 203 2.34 23.27 -25.67
N GLU A 204 1.80 23.20 -24.46
CA GLU A 204 1.14 24.33 -23.77
C GLU A 204 2.13 25.44 -23.38
N LEU A 205 3.40 25.10 -23.13
CA LEU A 205 4.44 26.09 -22.81
C LEU A 205 5.03 26.78 -24.05
N GLN A 206 4.73 26.30 -25.27
CA GLN A 206 5.19 26.85 -26.52
C GLN A 206 4.11 27.65 -27.30
N SER A 207 2.89 27.71 -26.79
CA SER A 207 1.76 28.49 -27.32
C SER A 207 1.54 29.74 -26.47
#